data_83723983a3fe05d237234738ba5a63be
#
_entry.id   83723983a3fe05d237234738ba5a63be
#
_cell.length_a   1.000
_cell.length_b   1.000
_cell.length_c   1.000
_cell.angle_alpha   90.00
_cell.angle_beta   90.00
_cell.angle_gamma   90.00
#
_symmetry.space_group_name_H-M   'P 1'
#
loop_
_entity.id
_entity.type
_entity.pdbx_description
1 polymer ?
#
loop_
_entity_poly.entity_id
_entity_poly.type
_entity_poly.pdbx_seq_one_letter_code
_entity_poly.pdbx_strand_id
1 'polypeptide(L)'
;MSYVELSVALCTDAHIRALNAEWRGKDAATDVLSFPAEAFGEVTVLGDCVVSVDTAARQARDLGHALADECRVLLAHGIAHLAGMDHEDGEEQAREMSRVESALLRALAASDGVSPAHDPAGVAKKASERAAPLGLIASAEAGERGAAVASASRQTNVPPAETQTQTQTQTQTKPPLPFPSAVDVDPARRAARRADVLVVDLDGTLLNGDGRVTRRVADALRAAAAKGVLVCVATGKARPAARRALETAGLDGPGGVTGADSPGVFLQGLDVRAPGGGSLASVSMPEEVVRDAFAFHAGEMFGVDTALTAFCGEECHTVGAEPHALLRELASRFHEPRSVPWDDVEQLLAAARAAAGASCGEGDETSETSALRLETSGVSKLLLAAPDAATIGTWRPRWEALLGSRASVTQAVPTMLEVLPVGHDKTTGFEALASRLARESGLAFRSGAETSDDARAVSNDVFERFGRKETDASNELRGSAPFAPLRVVAVGDGENDAGMLRAAGVGVALANACEATKRAADHVTAATNERDGVAEAIRKFVL
;
A
#
# COMPACT_ATOMS: atom_id res chain seq x y z
N MET A 1 25.73 6.62 3.73
CA MET A 1 25.68 5.15 3.70
C MET A 1 24.88 4.75 2.49
N SER A 2 25.42 3.95 1.61
CA SER A 2 24.66 3.40 0.48
C SER A 2 23.71 2.33 1.04
N TYR A 3 22.43 2.46 0.80
CA TYR A 3 21.45 1.44 1.15
C TYR A 3 21.40 0.40 0.03
N VAL A 4 21.40 -0.87 0.43
CA VAL A 4 21.24 -2.02 -0.46
C VAL A 4 19.90 -2.68 -0.11
N GLU A 5 19.04 -2.87 -1.10
CA GLU A 5 17.74 -3.51 -0.93
C GLU A 5 17.79 -4.93 -1.50
N LEU A 6 17.25 -5.88 -0.74
CA LEU A 6 17.13 -7.28 -1.11
C LEU A 6 15.73 -7.77 -0.70
N SER A 7 15.02 -8.39 -1.61
CA SER A 7 13.77 -9.09 -1.33
C SER A 7 14.06 -10.58 -1.07
N VAL A 8 13.49 -11.14 -0.01
CA VAL A 8 13.63 -12.56 0.33
C VAL A 8 12.25 -13.20 0.50
N ALA A 9 11.99 -14.27 -0.24
CA ALA A 9 10.77 -15.05 -0.12
C ALA A 9 11.07 -16.49 0.28
N LEU A 10 10.36 -17.00 1.30
CA LEU A 10 10.36 -18.41 1.65
C LEU A 10 9.12 -19.07 1.06
N CYS A 11 9.29 -20.20 0.38
CA CYS A 11 8.19 -20.86 -0.34
C CYS A 11 8.23 -22.40 -0.23
N THR A 12 7.23 -23.06 -0.81
CA THR A 12 7.18 -24.53 -0.92
C THR A 12 7.85 -25.02 -2.20
N ASP A 13 8.18 -26.31 -2.26
CA ASP A 13 8.67 -26.99 -3.47
C ASP A 13 7.74 -26.80 -4.67
N ALA A 14 6.43 -26.82 -4.46
CA ALA A 14 5.46 -26.63 -5.53
C ALA A 14 5.55 -25.22 -6.14
N HIS A 15 5.78 -24.21 -5.30
CA HIS A 15 5.87 -22.82 -5.74
C HIS A 15 7.19 -22.57 -6.50
N ILE A 16 8.33 -22.97 -5.93
CA ILE A 16 9.63 -22.76 -6.58
C ILE A 16 9.76 -23.58 -7.88
N ARG A 17 9.11 -24.76 -7.97
CA ARG A 17 9.00 -25.53 -9.22
C ARG A 17 8.27 -24.75 -10.30
N ALA A 18 7.17 -24.06 -9.96
CA ALA A 18 6.43 -23.24 -10.91
C ALA A 18 7.30 -22.07 -11.42
N LEU A 19 8.02 -21.38 -10.51
CA LEU A 19 8.96 -20.32 -10.88
C LEU A 19 10.11 -20.86 -11.74
N ASN A 20 10.69 -22.00 -11.40
CA ASN A 20 11.77 -22.62 -12.15
C ASN A 20 11.34 -23.04 -13.56
N ALA A 21 10.09 -23.52 -13.70
CA ALA A 21 9.50 -23.83 -15.00
C ALA A 21 9.24 -22.57 -15.82
N GLU A 22 8.71 -21.52 -15.21
CA GLU A 22 8.37 -20.26 -15.90
C GLU A 22 9.62 -19.50 -16.36
N TRP A 23 10.63 -19.37 -15.49
CA TRP A 23 11.77 -18.49 -15.74
C TRP A 23 13.00 -19.20 -16.31
N ARG A 24 13.13 -20.51 -16.10
CA ARG A 24 14.30 -21.32 -16.54
C ARG A 24 13.94 -22.48 -17.43
N GLY A 25 12.65 -22.71 -17.70
CA GLY A 25 12.17 -23.84 -18.49
C GLY A 25 12.39 -25.22 -17.82
N LYS A 26 12.66 -25.26 -16.49
CA LYS A 26 12.96 -26.49 -15.76
C LYS A 26 11.78 -26.84 -14.84
N ASP A 27 11.00 -27.85 -15.19
CA ASP A 27 9.86 -28.30 -14.39
C ASP A 27 10.32 -29.20 -13.22
N ALA A 28 11.12 -28.62 -12.30
CA ALA A 28 11.63 -29.28 -11.10
C ALA A 28 11.77 -28.27 -9.96
N ALA A 29 11.52 -28.72 -8.72
CA ALA A 29 11.83 -27.91 -7.55
C ALA A 29 13.36 -27.75 -7.42
N THR A 30 13.78 -26.56 -6.98
CA THR A 30 15.15 -26.25 -6.58
C THR A 30 15.15 -25.72 -5.15
N ASP A 31 16.30 -25.47 -4.58
CA ASP A 31 16.47 -24.96 -3.22
C ASP A 31 16.36 -23.43 -3.17
N VAL A 32 17.00 -22.73 -4.13
CA VAL A 32 17.00 -21.27 -4.22
C VAL A 32 16.94 -20.81 -5.67
N LEU A 33 16.28 -19.68 -5.92
CA LEU A 33 16.30 -18.92 -7.18
C LEU A 33 16.64 -17.47 -6.86
N SER A 34 17.52 -16.88 -7.67
CA SER A 34 17.92 -15.49 -7.57
C SER A 34 17.58 -14.74 -8.84
N PHE A 35 16.91 -13.59 -8.71
CA PHE A 35 16.47 -12.74 -9.80
C PHE A 35 17.12 -11.36 -9.65
N PRO A 36 18.18 -11.05 -10.39
CA PRO A 36 18.86 -9.77 -10.33
C PRO A 36 17.90 -8.63 -10.71
N ALA A 37 17.95 -7.52 -9.99
CA ALA A 37 17.23 -6.30 -10.36
C ALA A 37 18.05 -5.45 -11.35
N GLU A 38 17.37 -4.73 -12.24
CA GLU A 38 18.02 -3.66 -12.99
C GLU A 38 18.28 -2.47 -12.08
N ALA A 39 19.49 -1.89 -12.15
CA ALA A 39 19.88 -0.75 -11.31
C ALA A 39 19.04 0.49 -11.65
N PHE A 40 18.27 1.00 -10.70
CA PHE A 40 17.52 2.24 -10.83
C PHE A 40 18.00 3.28 -9.78
N GLY A 41 18.62 4.37 -10.22
CA GLY A 41 18.93 5.54 -9.41
C GLY A 41 20.06 5.34 -8.38
N GLU A 42 19.98 6.03 -7.23
CA GLU A 42 21.01 6.04 -6.18
C GLU A 42 20.91 4.87 -5.17
N VAL A 43 19.88 4.05 -5.26
CA VAL A 43 19.67 2.86 -4.40
C VAL A 43 20.13 1.62 -5.15
N THR A 44 21.05 0.87 -4.56
CA THR A 44 21.46 -0.43 -5.11
C THR A 44 20.43 -1.48 -4.71
N VAL A 45 19.55 -1.86 -5.64
CA VAL A 45 18.63 -2.99 -5.48
C VAL A 45 19.36 -4.24 -5.98
N LEU A 46 19.59 -5.23 -5.10
CA LEU A 46 20.22 -6.49 -5.50
C LEU A 46 19.26 -7.39 -6.29
N GLY A 47 17.99 -7.42 -5.91
CA GLY A 47 16.98 -8.27 -6.54
C GLY A 47 16.22 -9.15 -5.56
N ASP A 48 15.63 -10.23 -6.07
CA ASP A 48 14.80 -11.17 -5.30
C ASP A 48 15.54 -12.50 -5.10
N CYS A 49 15.46 -13.05 -3.88
CA CYS A 49 15.97 -14.36 -3.52
C CYS A 49 14.81 -15.24 -3.00
N VAL A 50 14.49 -16.33 -3.69
CA VAL A 50 13.38 -17.23 -3.35
C VAL A 50 13.95 -18.57 -2.88
N VAL A 51 13.65 -18.99 -1.64
CA VAL A 51 14.16 -20.20 -1.00
C VAL A 51 13.03 -21.20 -0.75
N SER A 52 13.19 -22.47 -1.20
CA SER A 52 12.26 -23.53 -0.84
C SER A 52 12.55 -24.06 0.57
N VAL A 53 11.60 -23.84 1.48
CA VAL A 53 11.68 -24.37 2.86
C VAL A 53 11.62 -25.89 2.89
N ASP A 54 10.87 -26.51 1.98
CA ASP A 54 10.75 -27.97 1.90
C ASP A 54 12.09 -28.61 1.49
N THR A 55 12.74 -28.04 0.48
CA THR A 55 14.08 -28.50 0.04
C THR A 55 15.13 -28.20 1.11
N ALA A 56 15.14 -26.99 1.69
CA ALA A 56 16.03 -26.62 2.78
C ALA A 56 15.89 -27.57 3.98
N ALA A 57 14.67 -27.97 4.35
CA ALA A 57 14.44 -28.91 5.45
C ALA A 57 14.95 -30.33 5.15
N ARG A 58 14.97 -30.76 3.88
CA ARG A 58 15.61 -32.03 3.50
C ARG A 58 17.11 -31.95 3.58
N GLN A 59 17.71 -30.91 3.01
CA GLN A 59 19.16 -30.67 3.02
C GLN A 59 19.68 -30.53 4.45
N ALA A 60 19.01 -29.76 5.31
CA ALA A 60 19.35 -29.60 6.72
C ALA A 60 19.41 -30.94 7.47
N ARG A 61 18.42 -31.83 7.25
CA ARG A 61 18.41 -33.17 7.85
C ARG A 61 19.57 -34.04 7.35
N ASP A 62 19.84 -34.01 6.05
CA ASP A 62 20.90 -34.80 5.43
C ASP A 62 22.30 -34.34 5.87
N LEU A 63 22.45 -33.04 6.12
CA LEU A 63 23.70 -32.42 6.57
C LEU A 63 23.85 -32.39 8.10
N GLY A 64 22.77 -32.68 8.86
CA GLY A 64 22.77 -32.78 10.31
C GLY A 64 22.90 -31.43 11.02
N HIS A 65 22.28 -30.35 10.48
CA HIS A 65 22.21 -29.05 11.10
C HIS A 65 20.78 -28.49 11.14
N ALA A 66 20.56 -27.32 11.75
CA ALA A 66 19.22 -26.75 11.88
C ALA A 66 18.70 -26.19 10.54
N LEU A 67 17.37 -26.25 10.32
CA LEU A 67 16.71 -25.66 9.13
C LEU A 67 17.07 -24.17 8.97
N ALA A 68 17.14 -23.42 10.08
CA ALA A 68 17.50 -22.01 10.05
C ALA A 68 18.92 -21.78 9.51
N ASP A 69 19.85 -22.69 9.80
CA ASP A 69 21.23 -22.61 9.29
C ASP A 69 21.28 -22.91 7.79
N GLU A 70 20.50 -23.90 7.33
CA GLU A 70 20.38 -24.18 5.89
C GLU A 70 19.78 -23.02 5.13
N CYS A 71 18.71 -22.40 5.62
CA CYS A 71 18.13 -21.19 5.01
C CYS A 71 19.15 -20.03 4.93
N ARG A 72 20.00 -19.86 5.96
CA ARG A 72 21.08 -18.85 5.91
C ARG A 72 22.12 -19.16 4.83
N VAL A 73 22.48 -20.44 4.67
CA VAL A 73 23.43 -20.89 3.64
C VAL A 73 22.86 -20.62 2.25
N LEU A 74 21.61 -21.01 1.99
CA LEU A 74 20.94 -20.78 0.71
C LEU A 74 20.75 -19.30 0.41
N LEU A 75 20.43 -18.49 1.43
CA LEU A 75 20.34 -17.04 1.30
C LEU A 75 21.70 -16.41 0.96
N ALA A 76 22.77 -16.78 1.67
CA ALA A 76 24.11 -16.28 1.38
C ALA A 76 24.56 -16.63 -0.05
N HIS A 77 24.23 -17.84 -0.52
CA HIS A 77 24.47 -18.30 -1.89
C HIS A 77 23.68 -17.45 -2.91
N GLY A 78 22.37 -17.26 -2.68
CA GLY A 78 21.52 -16.43 -3.53
C GLY A 78 21.99 -14.98 -3.62
N ILE A 79 22.44 -14.38 -2.50
CA ILE A 79 23.00 -13.02 -2.49
C ILE A 79 24.30 -12.93 -3.29
N ALA A 80 25.17 -13.94 -3.23
CA ALA A 80 26.40 -13.96 -4.02
C ALA A 80 26.09 -13.97 -5.53
N HIS A 81 25.08 -14.72 -5.97
CA HIS A 81 24.60 -14.68 -7.36
C HIS A 81 24.01 -13.32 -7.73
N LEU A 82 23.20 -12.68 -6.86
CA LEU A 82 22.68 -11.34 -7.11
C LEU A 82 23.78 -10.27 -7.21
N ALA A 83 24.92 -10.51 -6.53
CA ALA A 83 26.11 -9.68 -6.65
C ALA A 83 26.94 -9.96 -7.93
N GLY A 84 26.44 -10.80 -8.83
CA GLY A 84 27.08 -11.11 -10.11
C GLY A 84 28.18 -12.16 -10.06
N MET A 85 28.21 -12.98 -8.99
CA MET A 85 29.19 -14.07 -8.89
C MET A 85 28.60 -15.38 -9.40
N ASP A 86 29.39 -16.15 -10.14
CA ASP A 86 29.00 -17.48 -10.60
C ASP A 86 30.15 -18.48 -10.39
N HIS A 87 29.81 -19.63 -9.77
CA HIS A 87 30.74 -20.71 -9.54
C HIS A 87 30.97 -21.61 -10.76
N GLU A 88 30.13 -21.48 -11.80
CA GLU A 88 30.28 -22.20 -13.07
C GLU A 88 31.31 -21.54 -13.99
N ASP A 89 31.70 -20.27 -13.76
CA ASP A 89 32.64 -19.50 -14.58
C ASP A 89 34.14 -19.74 -14.29
N GLY A 90 34.46 -20.77 -13.53
CA GLY A 90 35.83 -21.21 -13.26
C GLY A 90 36.24 -21.22 -11.79
N GLU A 91 37.40 -21.88 -11.50
CA GLU A 91 37.86 -22.11 -10.12
C GLU A 91 38.16 -20.83 -9.32
N GLU A 92 38.54 -19.74 -9.98
CA GLU A 92 38.86 -18.48 -9.30
C GLU A 92 37.58 -17.77 -8.84
N GLN A 93 36.54 -17.74 -9.67
CA GLN A 93 35.23 -17.20 -9.30
C GLN A 93 34.55 -18.05 -8.23
N ALA A 94 34.63 -19.37 -8.31
CA ALA A 94 34.12 -20.27 -7.27
C ALA A 94 34.78 -20.03 -5.91
N ARG A 95 36.09 -19.78 -5.87
CA ARG A 95 36.85 -19.43 -4.63
C ARG A 95 36.42 -18.07 -4.07
N GLU A 96 36.22 -17.07 -4.93
CA GLU A 96 35.80 -15.74 -4.51
C GLU A 96 34.34 -15.78 -3.98
N MET A 97 33.45 -16.46 -4.66
CA MET A 97 32.07 -16.69 -4.22
C MET A 97 32.04 -17.36 -2.84
N SER A 98 32.83 -18.40 -2.61
CA SER A 98 32.92 -19.09 -1.32
C SER A 98 33.45 -18.18 -0.20
N ARG A 99 34.35 -17.22 -0.51
CA ARG A 99 34.79 -16.20 0.47
C ARG A 99 33.68 -15.24 0.85
N VAL A 100 32.89 -14.78 -0.13
CA VAL A 100 31.76 -13.86 0.07
C VAL A 100 30.65 -14.56 0.86
N GLU A 101 30.28 -15.78 0.50
CA GLU A 101 29.32 -16.60 1.25
C GLU A 101 29.74 -16.75 2.72
N SER A 102 31.01 -17.09 2.97
CA SER A 102 31.54 -17.22 4.33
C SER A 102 31.54 -15.89 5.11
N ALA A 103 31.69 -14.75 4.43
CA ALA A 103 31.62 -13.43 5.05
C ALA A 103 30.16 -13.07 5.38
N LEU A 104 29.22 -13.34 4.48
CA LEU A 104 27.79 -13.12 4.68
C LEU A 104 27.24 -13.97 5.82
N LEU A 105 27.61 -15.26 5.89
CA LEU A 105 27.20 -16.15 6.98
C LEU A 105 27.70 -15.68 8.34
N ARG A 106 28.93 -15.17 8.41
CA ARG A 106 29.46 -14.58 9.65
C ARG A 106 28.72 -13.32 10.05
N ALA A 107 28.36 -12.47 9.09
CA ALA A 107 27.60 -11.25 9.36
C ALA A 107 26.19 -11.57 9.84
N LEU A 108 25.50 -12.54 9.21
CA LEU A 108 24.18 -13.01 9.61
C LEU A 108 24.20 -13.64 11.02
N ALA A 109 25.18 -14.46 11.34
CA ALA A 109 25.33 -15.06 12.67
C ALA A 109 25.61 -14.02 13.78
N ALA A 110 26.34 -12.96 13.45
CA ALA A 110 26.62 -11.87 14.40
C ALA A 110 25.40 -11.00 14.71
N SER A 111 24.45 -10.86 13.76
CA SER A 111 23.23 -10.07 13.93
C SER A 111 22.21 -10.75 14.85
N ASP A 112 22.20 -12.07 14.93
CA ASP A 112 21.21 -12.84 15.69
C ASP A 112 21.56 -12.99 17.18
N GLY A 113 22.69 -12.45 17.65
CA GLY A 113 23.13 -12.59 19.05
C GLY A 113 23.42 -14.05 19.46
N VAL A 114 23.51 -14.96 18.50
CA VAL A 114 23.78 -16.38 18.72
C VAL A 114 25.28 -16.54 19.04
N SER A 115 25.56 -17.11 20.21
CA SER A 115 26.93 -17.43 20.65
C SER A 115 27.65 -18.28 19.59
N PRO A 116 28.95 -18.10 19.37
CA PRO A 116 29.75 -18.73 18.31
C PRO A 116 29.97 -20.24 18.47
N ALA A 117 29.05 -20.95 19.14
CA ALA A 117 29.13 -22.41 19.33
C ALA A 117 28.84 -23.21 18.05
N HIS A 118 28.28 -22.57 16.98
CA HIS A 118 28.15 -23.17 15.67
C HIS A 118 29.12 -22.50 14.71
N ASP A 119 30.01 -23.30 14.13
CA ASP A 119 30.94 -22.85 13.09
C ASP A 119 30.20 -22.68 11.75
N PRO A 120 29.78 -21.46 11.38
CA PRO A 120 29.03 -21.27 10.13
C PRO A 120 29.88 -21.54 8.90
N ALA A 121 31.22 -21.43 9.01
CA ALA A 121 32.15 -21.77 7.94
C ALA A 121 32.26 -23.29 7.74
N GLY A 122 32.10 -24.08 8.79
CA GLY A 122 32.06 -25.54 8.72
C GLY A 122 30.74 -26.04 8.10
N VAL A 123 29.63 -25.36 8.36
CA VAL A 123 28.31 -25.65 7.75
C VAL A 123 28.35 -25.32 6.26
N ALA A 124 28.83 -24.13 5.88
CA ALA A 124 28.95 -23.71 4.47
C ALA A 124 29.88 -24.64 3.68
N LYS A 125 30.99 -25.06 4.26
CA LYS A 125 31.92 -25.99 3.63
C LYS A 125 31.31 -27.36 3.37
N LYS A 126 30.51 -27.92 4.30
CA LYS A 126 29.82 -29.20 4.13
C LYS A 126 28.69 -29.08 3.08
N ALA A 127 27.97 -27.95 3.04
CA ALA A 127 26.94 -27.67 2.03
C ALA A 127 27.56 -27.55 0.63
N SER A 128 28.65 -26.77 0.49
CA SER A 128 29.36 -26.57 -0.78
C SER A 128 30.01 -27.86 -1.32
N GLU A 129 30.60 -28.71 -0.45
CA GLU A 129 31.22 -29.97 -0.86
C GLU A 129 30.18 -31.00 -1.40
N ARG A 130 28.90 -30.92 -0.97
CA ARG A 130 27.80 -31.79 -1.47
C ARG A 130 26.98 -31.19 -2.59
N ALA A 131 26.96 -29.88 -2.71
CA ALA A 131 26.20 -29.17 -3.74
C ALA A 131 26.76 -29.36 -5.15
N ALA A 132 28.06 -29.59 -5.29
CA ALA A 132 28.71 -29.83 -6.58
C ALA A 132 28.13 -30.99 -7.42
N PRO A 133 27.67 -32.13 -6.85
CA PRO A 133 27.02 -33.19 -7.64
C PRO A 133 25.51 -33.01 -7.82
N LEU A 134 24.85 -32.10 -7.08
CA LEU A 134 23.39 -31.93 -7.11
C LEU A 134 22.90 -30.79 -8.02
N GLY A 135 23.82 -30.09 -8.69
CA GLY A 135 23.47 -29.04 -9.64
C GLY A 135 22.74 -27.87 -8.97
N LEU A 136 23.32 -27.32 -7.90
CA LEU A 136 22.95 -26.01 -7.38
C LEU A 136 23.07 -25.01 -8.52
N ILE A 137 21.98 -24.35 -8.87
CA ILE A 137 21.90 -23.64 -10.11
C ILE A 137 21.84 -22.15 -9.83
N ALA A 138 22.87 -21.55 -10.31
CA ALA A 138 23.02 -20.14 -10.54
C ALA A 138 21.79 -19.44 -11.15
N SER A 139 21.74 -18.17 -10.91
CA SER A 139 20.87 -17.13 -11.47
C SER A 139 20.08 -17.51 -12.73
N ALA A 140 18.83 -17.09 -12.80
CA ALA A 140 18.11 -16.99 -14.05
C ALA A 140 18.92 -16.11 -14.99
N GLU A 141 19.43 -16.65 -16.09
CA GLU A 141 20.00 -15.84 -17.15
C GLU A 141 18.94 -14.84 -17.59
N ALA A 142 19.20 -13.57 -17.37
CA ALA A 142 18.51 -12.52 -18.08
C ALA A 142 18.71 -12.81 -19.57
N GLY A 143 17.61 -13.11 -20.26
CA GLY A 143 17.67 -13.48 -21.67
C GLY A 143 18.48 -12.48 -22.48
N GLU A 144 19.27 -13.01 -23.37
CA GLU A 144 20.18 -12.41 -24.34
C GLU A 144 19.87 -10.97 -24.80
N ARG A 145 20.20 -9.94 -24.01
CA ARG A 145 20.26 -8.53 -24.44
C ARG A 145 21.29 -7.69 -23.66
N GLY A 146 22.20 -8.31 -22.95
CA GLY A 146 23.19 -7.59 -22.15
C GLY A 146 24.65 -7.83 -22.48
N ALA A 147 24.97 -8.58 -23.53
CA ALA A 147 26.34 -8.89 -23.87
C ALA A 147 26.81 -8.13 -25.15
N ALA A 148 27.03 -6.85 -25.03
CA ALA A 148 27.85 -6.12 -26.03
C ALA A 148 28.25 -4.72 -25.51
N VAL A 149 29.01 -4.61 -24.45
CA VAL A 149 29.92 -3.49 -24.21
C VAL A 149 31.04 -3.94 -23.27
N ALA A 150 32.07 -4.59 -23.82
CA ALA A 150 33.43 -4.45 -23.32
C ALA A 150 34.39 -5.07 -24.34
N SER A 151 35.29 -4.23 -24.78
CA SER A 151 36.56 -4.44 -25.49
C SER A 151 36.49 -4.43 -27.02
N ALA A 152 36.90 -3.33 -27.62
CA ALA A 152 38.15 -3.27 -28.37
C ALA A 152 38.25 -1.96 -29.17
N SER A 153 39.09 -1.10 -28.71
CA SER A 153 39.73 -0.06 -29.53
C SER A 153 40.50 -0.72 -30.68
N ARG A 154 40.13 -0.47 -31.92
CA ARG A 154 41.05 -0.33 -33.07
C ARG A 154 40.37 0.35 -34.24
N GLN A 155 41.01 1.45 -34.66
CA GLN A 155 40.75 2.22 -35.83
C GLN A 155 40.85 1.37 -37.09
N THR A 156 39.98 1.61 -38.10
CA THR A 156 40.41 1.95 -39.47
C THR A 156 39.20 2.13 -40.40
N ASN A 157 39.23 3.28 -41.10
CA ASN A 157 38.79 3.56 -42.49
C ASN A 157 37.33 3.36 -42.92
N VAL A 158 36.72 4.51 -43.17
CA VAL A 158 35.52 4.76 -44.01
C VAL A 158 35.89 4.60 -45.51
N PRO A 159 34.98 4.09 -46.34
CA PRO A 159 34.50 4.83 -47.52
C PRO A 159 32.95 4.84 -47.66
N PRO A 160 32.36 5.64 -48.58
CA PRO A 160 31.15 6.38 -48.38
C PRO A 160 29.86 5.75 -48.92
N ALA A 161 28.76 6.15 -48.24
CA ALA A 161 27.36 6.30 -48.63
C ALA A 161 26.82 5.60 -49.90
N GLU A 162 25.87 4.70 -49.69
CA GLU A 162 24.71 4.49 -50.57
C GLU A 162 23.42 4.69 -49.79
N THR A 163 22.59 5.63 -50.29
CA THR A 163 21.32 6.04 -49.75
C THR A 163 20.28 4.94 -49.98
N GLN A 164 19.95 4.16 -48.98
CA GLN A 164 18.75 3.31 -48.99
C GLN A 164 17.66 3.94 -48.14
N THR A 165 16.61 4.38 -48.84
CA THR A 165 15.37 4.88 -48.28
C THR A 165 14.66 3.73 -47.51
N GLN A 166 14.86 3.66 -46.21
CA GLN A 166 14.08 2.77 -45.37
C GLN A 166 12.77 3.48 -45.00
N THR A 167 11.67 2.98 -45.55
CA THR A 167 10.32 3.30 -45.14
C THR A 167 10.13 2.82 -43.68
N GLN A 168 10.31 3.72 -42.73
CA GLN A 168 9.95 3.46 -41.32
C GLN A 168 8.42 3.42 -41.23
N THR A 169 7.87 2.22 -41.15
CA THR A 169 6.51 2.01 -40.67
C THR A 169 6.49 2.38 -39.18
N GLN A 170 6.20 3.66 -38.89
CA GLN A 170 5.88 4.08 -37.54
C GLN A 170 4.57 3.38 -37.11
N THR A 171 4.68 2.30 -36.37
CA THR A 171 3.59 1.84 -35.52
C THR A 171 3.34 2.95 -34.49
N GLN A 172 2.36 3.82 -34.79
CA GLN A 172 1.81 4.75 -33.79
C GLN A 172 1.21 3.90 -32.67
N THR A 173 1.98 3.67 -31.59
CA THR A 173 1.43 3.26 -30.32
C THR A 173 0.53 4.39 -29.86
N LYS A 174 -0.79 4.14 -29.89
CA LYS A 174 -1.80 5.06 -29.36
C LYS A 174 -1.36 5.42 -27.93
N PRO A 175 -1.27 6.72 -27.59
CA PRO A 175 -0.91 7.10 -26.23
C PRO A 175 -1.84 6.39 -25.25
N PRO A 176 -1.36 5.94 -24.08
CA PRO A 176 -2.20 5.32 -23.06
C PRO A 176 -3.36 6.28 -22.78
N LEU A 177 -4.57 5.74 -22.77
CA LEU A 177 -5.76 6.52 -22.45
C LEU A 177 -5.57 7.11 -21.06
N PRO A 178 -5.85 8.41 -20.84
CA PRO A 178 -5.81 8.97 -19.50
C PRO A 178 -6.80 8.21 -18.62
N PHE A 179 -6.40 7.89 -17.37
CA PHE A 179 -7.32 7.27 -16.42
C PHE A 179 -8.50 8.22 -16.16
N PRO A 180 -9.71 7.68 -15.87
CA PRO A 180 -10.85 8.52 -15.55
C PRO A 180 -10.56 9.33 -14.29
N SER A 181 -10.59 10.65 -14.39
CA SER A 181 -10.46 11.58 -13.25
C SER A 181 -11.82 12.11 -12.77
N ALA A 182 -12.90 11.80 -13.52
CA ALA A 182 -14.27 12.16 -13.21
C ALA A 182 -15.23 11.05 -13.66
N VAL A 183 -16.48 11.12 -13.21
CA VAL A 183 -17.52 10.16 -13.61
C VAL A 183 -17.85 10.35 -15.09
N ASP A 184 -17.71 9.29 -15.86
CA ASP A 184 -18.10 9.28 -17.27
C ASP A 184 -19.63 9.12 -17.38
N VAL A 185 -20.31 10.17 -17.84
CA VAL A 185 -21.79 10.23 -17.97
C VAL A 185 -22.28 9.92 -19.38
N ASP A 186 -21.40 9.58 -20.34
CA ASP A 186 -21.81 9.18 -21.68
C ASP A 186 -22.82 8.01 -21.62
N PRO A 187 -24.03 8.14 -22.15
CA PRO A 187 -25.10 7.14 -22.02
C PRO A 187 -24.71 5.77 -22.59
N ALA A 188 -23.98 5.73 -23.72
CA ALA A 188 -23.57 4.49 -24.35
C ALA A 188 -22.54 3.75 -23.51
N ARG A 189 -21.58 4.48 -22.94
CA ARG A 189 -20.57 3.91 -22.03
C ARG A 189 -21.19 3.48 -20.70
N ARG A 190 -22.13 4.26 -20.15
CA ARG A 190 -22.88 3.88 -18.95
C ARG A 190 -23.71 2.61 -19.15
N ALA A 191 -24.29 2.40 -20.33
CA ALA A 191 -25.03 1.19 -20.67
C ALA A 191 -24.14 -0.05 -20.76
N ALA A 192 -22.84 0.12 -21.05
CA ALA A 192 -21.87 -0.96 -21.22
C ALA A 192 -21.22 -1.42 -19.89
N ARG A 193 -21.57 -0.81 -18.74
CA ARG A 193 -21.03 -1.12 -17.42
C ARG A 193 -22.13 -1.12 -16.36
N ARG A 194 -21.88 -1.80 -15.24
CA ARG A 194 -22.85 -1.90 -14.12
C ARG A 194 -22.68 -0.81 -13.07
N ALA A 195 -21.47 -0.29 -12.91
CA ALA A 195 -21.13 0.77 -11.97
C ALA A 195 -20.54 2.00 -12.66
N ASP A 196 -20.74 3.18 -12.07
CA ASP A 196 -20.11 4.43 -12.48
C ASP A 196 -18.82 4.67 -11.67
N VAL A 197 -18.84 4.27 -10.40
CA VAL A 197 -17.75 4.42 -9.44
C VAL A 197 -17.50 3.09 -8.74
N LEU A 198 -16.23 2.73 -8.61
CA LEU A 198 -15.75 1.64 -7.77
C LEU A 198 -14.92 2.25 -6.65
N VAL A 199 -15.31 2.02 -5.41
CA VAL A 199 -14.56 2.42 -4.21
C VAL A 199 -14.00 1.18 -3.54
N VAL A 200 -12.68 1.13 -3.31
CA VAL A 200 -12.00 -0.06 -2.78
C VAL A 200 -11.14 0.31 -1.59
N ASP A 201 -11.27 -0.42 -0.50
CA ASP A 201 -10.29 -0.38 0.59
C ASP A 201 -8.95 -1.00 0.15
N LEU A 202 -7.87 -0.65 0.84
CA LEU A 202 -6.53 -1.12 0.51
C LEU A 202 -6.10 -2.33 1.34
N ASP A 203 -5.90 -2.15 2.65
CA ASP A 203 -5.27 -3.14 3.51
C ASP A 203 -6.24 -4.30 3.84
N GLY A 204 -5.88 -5.53 3.47
CA GLY A 204 -6.78 -6.67 3.63
C GLY A 204 -7.83 -6.82 2.54
N THR A 205 -7.97 -5.82 1.66
CA THR A 205 -8.92 -5.81 0.54
C THR A 205 -8.20 -5.82 -0.81
N LEU A 206 -7.64 -4.70 -1.25
CA LEU A 206 -6.93 -4.60 -2.52
C LEU A 206 -5.53 -5.20 -2.43
N LEU A 207 -4.87 -4.99 -1.29
CA LEU A 207 -3.54 -5.50 -0.99
C LEU A 207 -3.63 -6.89 -0.37
N ASN A 208 -2.76 -7.80 -0.82
CA ASN A 208 -2.57 -9.12 -0.20
C ASN A 208 -1.72 -9.00 1.09
N GLY A 209 -1.43 -10.12 1.76
CA GLY A 209 -0.61 -10.16 2.98
C GLY A 209 0.81 -9.62 2.82
N ASP A 210 1.33 -9.60 1.59
CA ASP A 210 2.63 -9.02 1.24
C ASP A 210 2.54 -7.50 0.95
N GLY A 211 1.37 -6.89 1.10
CA GLY A 211 1.13 -5.48 0.78
C GLY A 211 1.11 -5.17 -0.73
N ARG A 212 0.87 -6.18 -1.58
CA ARG A 212 0.91 -6.06 -3.03
C ARG A 212 -0.45 -6.28 -3.67
N VAL A 213 -0.70 -5.63 -4.80
CA VAL A 213 -1.86 -5.90 -5.66
C VAL A 213 -1.51 -7.03 -6.61
N THR A 214 -2.32 -8.08 -6.67
CA THR A 214 -2.09 -9.17 -7.62
C THR A 214 -2.32 -8.72 -9.06
N ARG A 215 -1.65 -9.38 -10.01
CA ARG A 215 -1.80 -9.06 -11.44
C ARG A 215 -3.25 -9.14 -11.90
N ARG A 216 -4.01 -10.15 -11.46
CA ARG A 216 -5.42 -10.31 -11.84
C ARG A 216 -6.30 -9.19 -11.34
N VAL A 217 -6.06 -8.70 -10.13
CA VAL A 217 -6.75 -7.56 -9.55
C VAL A 217 -6.37 -6.30 -10.32
N ALA A 218 -5.09 -6.07 -10.61
CA ALA A 218 -4.63 -4.94 -11.40
C ALA A 218 -5.25 -4.92 -12.81
N ASP A 219 -5.31 -6.05 -13.49
CA ASP A 219 -5.92 -6.18 -14.81
C ASP A 219 -7.45 -5.93 -14.77
N ALA A 220 -8.14 -6.39 -13.71
CA ALA A 220 -9.56 -6.11 -13.53
C ALA A 220 -9.85 -4.62 -13.29
N LEU A 221 -9.01 -3.94 -12.49
CA LEU A 221 -9.12 -2.49 -12.29
C LEU A 221 -8.90 -1.71 -13.59
N ARG A 222 -7.87 -2.08 -14.37
CA ARG A 222 -7.62 -1.48 -15.69
C ARG A 222 -8.80 -1.71 -16.65
N ALA A 223 -9.39 -2.91 -16.63
CA ALA A 223 -10.57 -3.20 -17.45
C ALA A 223 -11.80 -2.35 -17.05
N ALA A 224 -12.01 -2.13 -15.74
CA ALA A 224 -13.06 -1.24 -15.25
C ALA A 224 -12.81 0.21 -15.68
N ALA A 225 -11.61 0.72 -15.49
CA ALA A 225 -11.22 2.07 -15.91
C ALA A 225 -11.35 2.26 -17.44
N ALA A 226 -10.96 1.26 -18.24
CA ALA A 226 -11.11 1.29 -19.70
C ALA A 226 -12.58 1.36 -20.16
N LYS A 227 -13.53 0.87 -19.35
CA LYS A 227 -14.96 1.06 -19.56
C LYS A 227 -15.51 2.39 -19.01
N GLY A 228 -14.63 3.25 -18.49
CA GLY A 228 -15.00 4.56 -17.93
C GLY A 228 -15.54 4.48 -16.50
N VAL A 229 -15.28 3.41 -15.76
CA VAL A 229 -15.55 3.35 -14.31
C VAL A 229 -14.51 4.17 -13.59
N LEU A 230 -14.93 5.13 -12.76
CA LEU A 230 -14.04 5.88 -11.89
C LEU A 230 -13.61 4.98 -10.72
N VAL A 231 -12.30 4.75 -10.58
CA VAL A 231 -11.74 3.97 -9.47
C VAL A 231 -11.24 4.92 -8.39
N CYS A 232 -11.77 4.76 -7.18
CA CYS A 232 -11.38 5.50 -5.99
C CYS A 232 -10.90 4.53 -4.91
N VAL A 233 -9.97 4.97 -4.07
CA VAL A 233 -9.62 4.25 -2.85
C VAL A 233 -10.28 4.89 -1.63
N ALA A 234 -10.62 4.06 -0.63
CA ALA A 234 -11.06 4.51 0.68
C ALA A 234 -10.28 3.76 1.75
N THR A 235 -9.36 4.43 2.45
CA THR A 235 -8.36 3.77 3.29
C THR A 235 -8.03 4.53 4.56
N GLY A 236 -7.56 3.81 5.59
CA GLY A 236 -6.94 4.40 6.77
C GLY A 236 -5.55 4.98 6.55
N LYS A 237 -4.90 4.64 5.42
CA LYS A 237 -3.56 5.15 5.07
C LYS A 237 -3.58 6.65 4.77
N ALA A 238 -2.42 7.29 5.01
CA ALA A 238 -2.15 8.61 4.43
C ALA A 238 -2.11 8.52 2.89
N ARG A 239 -2.48 9.63 2.22
CA ARG A 239 -2.53 9.67 0.75
C ARG A 239 -1.20 9.27 0.08
N PRO A 240 -0.01 9.73 0.54
CA PRO A 240 1.25 9.29 -0.05
C PRO A 240 1.49 7.78 0.07
N ALA A 241 1.09 7.17 1.21
CA ALA A 241 1.21 5.74 1.42
C ALA A 241 0.32 4.93 0.49
N ALA A 242 -0.94 5.36 0.34
CA ALA A 242 -1.90 4.74 -0.56
C ALA A 242 -1.42 4.79 -2.02
N ARG A 243 -0.93 5.95 -2.47
CA ARG A 243 -0.38 6.13 -3.83
C ARG A 243 0.83 5.24 -4.07
N ARG A 244 1.78 5.20 -3.13
CA ARG A 244 2.98 4.35 -3.24
C ARG A 244 2.61 2.87 -3.35
N ALA A 245 1.63 2.40 -2.56
CA ALA A 245 1.15 1.02 -2.65
C ALA A 245 0.56 0.69 -4.04
N LEU A 246 -0.15 1.63 -4.67
CA LEU A 246 -0.70 1.47 -6.01
C LEU A 246 0.35 1.62 -7.11
N GLU A 247 1.34 2.48 -6.93
CA GLU A 247 2.43 2.73 -7.86
C GLU A 247 3.27 1.46 -8.08
N THR A 248 3.54 0.69 -7.02
CA THR A 248 4.27 -0.59 -7.12
C THR A 248 3.59 -1.61 -8.03
N ALA A 249 2.27 -1.50 -8.21
CA ALA A 249 1.47 -2.33 -9.14
C ALA A 249 1.23 -1.67 -10.51
N GLY A 250 1.84 -0.50 -10.76
CA GLY A 250 1.60 0.30 -11.96
C GLY A 250 0.14 0.77 -12.08
N LEU A 251 -0.53 1.00 -10.94
CA LEU A 251 -1.92 1.44 -10.86
C LEU A 251 -2.05 2.93 -10.56
N ASP A 252 -1.01 3.58 -10.04
CA ASP A 252 -0.95 5.04 -9.84
C ASP A 252 -0.03 5.69 -10.89
N GLY A 253 -0.38 6.88 -11.34
CA GLY A 253 0.39 7.65 -12.31
C GLY A 253 0.06 7.35 -13.78
N PRO A 254 0.95 7.71 -14.72
CA PRO A 254 0.70 7.59 -16.16
C PRO A 254 0.40 6.14 -16.58
N GLY A 255 -0.79 5.91 -17.17
CA GLY A 255 -1.24 4.58 -17.58
C GLY A 255 -1.83 3.72 -16.45
N GLY A 256 -1.89 4.24 -15.23
CA GLY A 256 -2.57 3.63 -14.09
C GLY A 256 -4.08 3.79 -14.14
N VAL A 257 -4.74 3.53 -13.02
CA VAL A 257 -6.18 3.75 -12.79
C VAL A 257 -6.44 4.90 -11.83
N THR A 258 -5.40 5.36 -11.13
CA THR A 258 -5.38 6.49 -10.22
C THR A 258 -4.17 7.40 -10.50
N GLY A 259 -4.14 8.57 -9.89
CA GLY A 259 -3.04 9.54 -10.01
C GLY A 259 -3.17 10.68 -9.00
N ALA A 260 -2.32 11.71 -9.15
CA ALA A 260 -2.31 12.87 -8.26
C ALA A 260 -3.67 13.59 -8.19
N ASP A 261 -4.40 13.59 -9.31
CA ASP A 261 -5.69 14.28 -9.44
C ASP A 261 -6.90 13.37 -9.19
N SER A 262 -6.65 12.11 -8.78
CA SER A 262 -7.73 11.16 -8.52
C SER A 262 -8.45 11.45 -7.21
N PRO A 263 -9.79 11.36 -7.21
CA PRO A 263 -10.56 11.43 -5.98
C PRO A 263 -10.30 10.20 -5.09
N GLY A 264 -10.45 10.39 -3.78
CA GLY A 264 -10.28 9.31 -2.81
C GLY A 264 -10.56 9.73 -1.38
N VAL A 265 -10.63 8.74 -0.50
CA VAL A 265 -10.87 8.88 0.93
C VAL A 265 -9.67 8.33 1.68
N PHE A 266 -8.98 9.15 2.46
CA PHE A 266 -7.75 8.83 3.16
C PHE A 266 -7.88 9.09 4.65
N LEU A 267 -6.97 8.58 5.46
CA LEU A 267 -6.92 8.76 6.91
C LEU A 267 -8.27 8.45 7.59
N GLN A 268 -8.94 7.34 7.18
CA GLN A 268 -10.25 6.96 7.74
C GLN A 268 -11.36 7.99 7.45
N GLY A 269 -11.31 8.71 6.33
CA GLY A 269 -12.29 9.73 5.98
C GLY A 269 -11.95 11.16 6.42
N LEU A 270 -10.79 11.35 7.05
CA LEU A 270 -10.36 12.65 7.56
C LEU A 270 -9.67 13.53 6.51
N ASP A 271 -9.19 12.92 5.42
CA ASP A 271 -8.69 13.60 4.21
C ASP A 271 -9.44 13.05 3.00
N VAL A 272 -10.31 13.86 2.42
CA VAL A 272 -11.12 13.51 1.25
C VAL A 272 -10.72 14.39 0.08
N ARG A 273 -10.38 13.76 -1.04
CA ARG A 273 -9.98 14.45 -2.27
C ARG A 273 -11.07 14.37 -3.33
N ALA A 274 -11.39 15.52 -3.90
CA ALA A 274 -12.31 15.64 -5.04
C ALA A 274 -11.59 15.30 -6.36
N PRO A 275 -12.33 15.10 -7.48
CA PRO A 275 -11.75 15.13 -8.82
C PRO A 275 -10.87 16.37 -9.03
N GLY A 276 -9.68 16.17 -9.62
CA GLY A 276 -8.66 17.21 -9.73
C GLY A 276 -7.72 17.31 -8.52
N GLY A 277 -7.84 16.39 -7.54
CA GLY A 277 -6.93 16.26 -6.40
C GLY A 277 -7.12 17.31 -5.30
N GLY A 278 -8.03 18.27 -5.49
CA GLY A 278 -8.34 19.32 -4.50
C GLY A 278 -8.95 18.74 -3.21
N SER A 279 -8.70 19.37 -2.06
CA SER A 279 -9.28 18.97 -0.78
C SER A 279 -10.78 19.22 -0.77
N LEU A 280 -11.56 18.15 -0.55
CA LEU A 280 -13.01 18.22 -0.32
C LEU A 280 -13.30 18.35 1.17
N ALA A 281 -12.59 17.60 2.00
CA ALA A 281 -12.66 17.65 3.44
C ALA A 281 -11.28 17.38 4.04
N SER A 282 -10.95 18.12 5.10
CA SER A 282 -9.78 17.90 5.94
C SER A 282 -10.18 18.15 7.38
N VAL A 283 -10.13 17.10 8.21
CA VAL A 283 -10.59 17.14 9.59
C VAL A 283 -9.41 16.99 10.53
N SER A 284 -9.39 17.83 11.56
CA SER A 284 -8.35 17.80 12.59
C SER A 284 -8.96 17.60 13.98
N MET A 285 -8.17 17.02 14.86
CA MET A 285 -8.47 16.79 16.26
C MET A 285 -8.34 18.07 17.10
N PRO A 286 -9.07 18.23 18.21
CA PRO A 286 -8.79 19.27 19.19
C PRO A 286 -7.38 19.11 19.77
N GLU A 287 -6.64 20.22 19.95
CA GLU A 287 -5.27 20.19 20.49
C GLU A 287 -5.18 19.54 21.88
N GLU A 288 -6.18 19.76 22.73
CA GLU A 288 -6.27 19.17 24.06
C GLU A 288 -6.27 17.64 24.01
N VAL A 289 -6.95 17.05 23.01
CA VAL A 289 -6.97 15.58 22.80
C VAL A 289 -5.58 15.08 22.43
N VAL A 290 -4.88 15.81 21.58
CA VAL A 290 -3.50 15.47 21.19
C VAL A 290 -2.55 15.57 22.38
N ARG A 291 -2.62 16.65 23.17
CA ARG A 291 -1.81 16.80 24.40
C ARG A 291 -2.05 15.69 25.40
N ASP A 292 -3.32 15.39 25.69
CA ASP A 292 -3.69 14.33 26.63
C ASP A 292 -3.21 12.97 26.17
N ALA A 293 -3.31 12.67 24.88
CA ALA A 293 -2.86 11.41 24.31
C ALA A 293 -1.34 11.23 24.44
N PHE A 294 -0.55 12.25 24.10
CA PHE A 294 0.92 12.18 24.24
C PHE A 294 1.34 12.16 25.73
N ALA A 295 0.68 12.92 26.61
CA ALA A 295 0.93 12.89 28.04
C ALA A 295 0.61 11.52 28.66
N PHE A 296 -0.50 10.90 28.26
CA PHE A 296 -0.87 9.55 28.70
C PHE A 296 0.15 8.51 28.21
N HIS A 297 0.54 8.56 26.95
CA HIS A 297 1.55 7.65 26.41
C HIS A 297 2.90 7.79 27.13
N ALA A 298 3.36 9.01 27.39
CA ALA A 298 4.62 9.27 28.05
C ALA A 298 4.59 8.91 29.57
N GLY A 299 3.43 9.02 30.21
CA GLY A 299 3.26 8.75 31.65
C GLY A 299 2.82 7.32 31.94
N GLU A 300 1.56 7.00 31.63
CA GLU A 300 0.95 5.72 32.02
C GLU A 300 1.52 4.52 31.24
N MET A 301 1.97 4.74 29.99
CA MET A 301 2.56 3.69 29.16
C MET A 301 4.10 3.71 29.18
N PHE A 302 4.71 4.45 30.09
CA PHE A 302 6.18 4.48 30.22
C PHE A 302 6.73 3.07 30.45
N GLY A 303 7.71 2.67 29.62
CA GLY A 303 8.32 1.33 29.67
C GLY A 303 7.51 0.23 28.99
N VAL A 304 6.35 0.53 28.40
CA VAL A 304 5.63 -0.37 27.51
C VAL A 304 6.19 -0.20 26.10
N ASP A 305 6.47 -1.32 25.41
CA ASP A 305 7.00 -1.31 24.04
C ASP A 305 5.90 -0.89 23.04
N THR A 306 5.63 0.41 22.98
CA THR A 306 4.64 1.03 22.09
C THR A 306 5.16 2.35 21.54
N ALA A 307 4.55 2.82 20.46
CA ALA A 307 4.91 4.09 19.87
C ALA A 307 3.66 4.86 19.40
N LEU A 308 3.62 6.16 19.67
CA LEU A 308 2.54 7.05 19.27
C LEU A 308 3.01 7.99 18.16
N THR A 309 2.23 8.09 17.08
CA THR A 309 2.48 9.05 15.98
C THR A 309 1.21 9.82 15.65
N ALA A 310 1.37 11.07 15.25
CA ALA A 310 0.33 11.97 14.78
C ALA A 310 0.41 12.11 13.26
N PHE A 311 -0.73 12.00 12.59
CA PHE A 311 -0.85 12.22 11.15
C PHE A 311 -1.32 13.64 10.89
N CYS A 312 -0.54 14.40 10.14
CA CYS A 312 -0.73 15.81 9.84
C CYS A 312 -0.71 16.03 8.33
N GLY A 313 -1.87 15.93 7.69
CA GLY A 313 -1.94 15.95 6.22
C GLY A 313 -1.19 14.75 5.61
N GLU A 314 -0.13 15.03 4.85
CA GLU A 314 0.71 14.00 4.20
C GLU A 314 1.95 13.61 5.02
N GLU A 315 2.08 14.10 6.27
CA GLU A 315 3.23 13.88 7.14
C GLU A 315 2.84 13.12 8.42
N CYS A 316 3.83 12.50 9.06
CA CYS A 316 3.71 11.87 10.36
C CYS A 316 4.68 12.53 11.34
N HIS A 317 4.25 12.73 12.60
CA HIS A 317 5.02 13.36 13.65
C HIS A 317 4.96 12.56 14.95
N THR A 318 6.04 12.55 15.73
CA THR A 318 6.10 11.89 17.04
C THR A 318 6.87 12.74 18.04
N VAL A 319 6.75 12.43 19.33
CA VAL A 319 7.53 13.07 20.39
C VAL A 319 8.63 12.12 20.84
N GLY A 320 9.87 12.64 20.95
CA GLY A 320 11.07 11.91 21.36
C GLY A 320 12.29 12.25 20.51
N ALA A 321 13.46 11.81 20.93
CA ALA A 321 14.72 12.12 20.25
C ALA A 321 14.85 11.44 18.88
N GLU A 322 14.29 10.23 18.73
CA GLU A 322 14.29 9.46 17.48
C GLU A 322 12.98 8.66 17.33
N PRO A 323 12.51 8.39 16.11
CA PRO A 323 11.35 7.54 15.89
C PRO A 323 11.60 6.12 16.43
N HIS A 324 10.63 5.58 17.16
CA HIS A 324 10.63 4.22 17.67
C HIS A 324 10.74 3.17 16.54
N ALA A 325 11.24 1.96 16.85
CA ALA A 325 11.35 0.87 15.87
C ALA A 325 10.01 0.54 15.19
N LEU A 326 8.91 0.53 15.96
CA LEU A 326 7.56 0.30 15.43
C LEU A 326 7.12 1.36 14.42
N LEU A 327 7.54 2.64 14.57
CA LEU A 327 7.24 3.70 13.60
C LEU A 327 8.10 3.56 12.33
N ARG A 328 9.32 3.05 12.46
CA ARG A 328 10.14 2.71 11.29
C ARG A 328 9.54 1.53 10.51
N GLU A 329 9.00 0.53 11.21
CA GLU A 329 8.27 -0.58 10.60
C GLU A 329 7.00 -0.09 9.92
N LEU A 330 6.24 0.81 10.54
CA LEU A 330 5.07 1.45 9.93
C LEU A 330 5.42 2.10 8.58
N ALA A 331 6.52 2.85 8.53
CA ALA A 331 6.98 3.49 7.31
C ALA A 331 7.46 2.51 6.24
N SER A 332 8.18 1.44 6.63
CA SER A 332 8.73 0.47 5.68
C SER A 332 7.70 -0.53 5.16
N ARG A 333 6.87 -1.10 6.05
CA ARG A 333 5.93 -2.17 5.72
C ARG A 333 4.62 -1.64 5.15
N PHE A 334 4.10 -0.54 5.72
CA PHE A 334 2.81 0.03 5.33
C PHE A 334 2.94 1.25 4.42
N HIS A 335 4.18 1.62 4.04
CA HIS A 335 4.51 2.77 3.21
C HIS A 335 4.09 4.13 3.79
N GLU A 336 3.75 4.18 5.08
CA GLU A 336 3.36 5.44 5.72
C GLU A 336 4.54 6.43 5.73
N PRO A 337 4.27 7.74 5.78
CA PRO A 337 5.31 8.74 5.91
C PRO A 337 6.18 8.47 7.14
N ARG A 338 7.47 8.74 7.04
CA ARG A 338 8.38 8.61 8.20
C ARG A 338 7.99 9.63 9.26
N SER A 339 7.86 9.19 10.51
CA SER A 339 7.54 10.08 11.61
C SER A 339 8.72 11.04 11.89
N VAL A 340 8.45 12.33 11.87
CA VAL A 340 9.40 13.39 12.25
C VAL A 340 9.39 13.53 13.76
N PRO A 341 10.53 13.38 14.46
CA PRO A 341 10.59 13.51 15.92
C PRO A 341 10.65 14.98 16.34
N TRP A 342 9.97 15.31 17.45
CA TRP A 342 9.97 16.61 18.11
C TRP A 342 10.30 16.44 19.59
N ASP A 343 10.89 17.47 20.22
CA ASP A 343 11.27 17.38 21.63
C ASP A 343 10.05 17.29 22.55
N ASP A 344 8.96 17.97 22.17
CA ASP A 344 7.71 17.98 22.93
C ASP A 344 6.46 18.10 22.03
N VAL A 345 5.28 17.95 22.63
CA VAL A 345 4.00 18.01 21.93
C VAL A 345 3.65 19.40 21.41
N GLU A 346 4.17 20.47 22.02
CA GLU A 346 3.88 21.85 21.57
C GLU A 346 4.62 22.17 20.26
N GLN A 347 5.86 21.70 20.11
CA GLN A 347 6.61 21.78 18.85
C GLN A 347 5.91 20.98 17.75
N LEU A 348 5.45 19.75 18.09
CA LEU A 348 4.68 18.93 17.16
C LEU A 348 3.41 19.66 16.70
N LEU A 349 2.63 20.23 17.62
CA LEU A 349 1.40 20.96 17.29
C LEU A 349 1.69 22.22 16.46
N ALA A 350 2.79 22.93 16.73
CA ALA A 350 3.20 24.06 15.92
C ALA A 350 3.54 23.66 14.47
N ALA A 351 4.27 22.55 14.29
CA ALA A 351 4.59 22.00 12.98
C ALA A 351 3.34 21.52 12.23
N ALA A 352 2.43 20.83 12.92
CA ALA A 352 1.17 20.35 12.35
C ALA A 352 0.28 21.51 11.84
N ARG A 353 0.17 22.60 12.60
CA ARG A 353 -0.55 23.81 12.16
C ARG A 353 0.09 24.46 10.93
N ALA A 354 1.42 24.52 10.89
CA ALA A 354 2.14 25.06 9.74
C ALA A 354 1.90 24.24 8.46
N ALA A 355 1.94 22.90 8.58
CA ALA A 355 1.66 21.98 7.46
C ALA A 355 0.20 22.12 6.96
N ALA A 356 -0.77 22.23 7.87
CA ALA A 356 -2.17 22.45 7.52
C ALA A 356 -2.41 23.79 6.80
N GLY A 357 -1.69 24.85 7.19
CA GLY A 357 -1.74 26.17 6.55
C GLY A 357 -1.17 26.18 5.13
N ALA A 358 -0.09 25.43 4.89
CA ALA A 358 0.57 25.36 3.58
C ALA A 358 -0.24 24.57 2.54
N SER A 359 -1.10 23.66 2.98
CA SER A 359 -1.94 22.82 2.10
C SER A 359 -3.15 23.56 1.48
N CYS A 360 -3.42 24.79 1.92
CA CYS A 360 -4.48 25.64 1.38
C CYS A 360 -3.85 26.69 0.47
N GLY A 361 -3.86 26.46 -0.85
CA GLY A 361 -3.42 27.44 -1.86
C GLY A 361 -4.15 28.78 -1.73
N GLU A 362 -3.47 29.85 -2.12
CA GLU A 362 -3.93 31.24 -2.17
C GLU A 362 -5.19 31.38 -3.06
N GLY A 363 -6.36 31.13 -2.51
CA GLY A 363 -7.59 31.27 -3.27
C GLY A 363 -8.82 31.19 -2.37
N ASP A 364 -9.08 32.23 -1.68
CA ASP A 364 -10.33 32.72 -1.10
C ASP A 364 -10.19 33.22 0.35
N GLU A 365 -9.68 34.43 0.51
CA GLU A 365 -9.56 35.09 1.81
C GLU A 365 -10.90 35.65 2.35
N THR A 366 -12.04 35.38 1.72
CA THR A 366 -13.32 36.04 2.02
C THR A 366 -14.33 35.21 2.79
N SER A 367 -13.96 34.05 3.38
CA SER A 367 -14.97 33.24 4.07
C SER A 367 -14.72 33.13 5.58
N GLU A 368 -15.82 33.16 6.35
CA GLU A 368 -15.93 32.91 7.80
C GLU A 368 -15.25 31.59 8.27
N THR A 369 -14.81 30.75 7.34
CA THR A 369 -13.98 29.55 7.57
C THR A 369 -12.59 29.87 8.13
N SER A 370 -12.10 31.12 8.00
CA SER A 370 -10.79 31.52 8.54
C SER A 370 -10.77 31.58 10.07
N ALA A 371 -11.91 31.88 10.71
CA ALA A 371 -12.00 31.96 12.18
C ALA A 371 -12.05 30.56 12.85
N LEU A 372 -12.64 29.55 12.19
CA LEU A 372 -12.66 28.16 12.68
C LEU A 372 -11.31 27.44 12.55
N ARG A 373 -10.41 27.96 11.70
CA ARG A 373 -9.07 27.40 11.48
C ARG A 373 -8.08 27.64 12.63
N LEU A 374 -8.33 28.62 13.47
CA LEU A 374 -7.43 29.00 14.58
C LEU A 374 -7.47 28.02 15.77
N GLU A 375 -8.45 27.12 15.85
CA GLU A 375 -8.63 26.18 16.95
C GLU A 375 -8.29 24.72 16.58
N THR A 376 -7.86 24.44 15.36
CA THR A 376 -7.55 23.07 14.93
C THR A 376 -6.06 22.78 15.09
N SER A 377 -5.76 21.59 15.63
CA SER A 377 -4.39 21.12 15.89
C SER A 377 -3.55 20.90 14.62
N GLY A 378 -4.16 20.81 13.45
CA GLY A 378 -3.53 20.29 12.24
C GLY A 378 -3.30 18.76 12.26
N VAL A 379 -3.57 18.10 13.38
CA VAL A 379 -3.45 16.65 13.54
C VAL A 379 -4.77 15.97 13.16
N SER A 380 -4.77 15.18 12.10
CA SER A 380 -5.97 14.47 11.63
C SER A 380 -6.29 13.27 12.50
N LYS A 381 -5.31 12.40 12.75
CA LYS A 381 -5.47 11.21 13.62
C LYS A 381 -4.20 10.93 14.41
N LEU A 382 -4.36 10.15 15.49
CA LEU A 382 -3.23 9.52 16.19
C LEU A 382 -3.24 8.01 15.94
N LEU A 383 -2.06 7.41 15.92
CA LEU A 383 -1.89 5.97 15.80
C LEU A 383 -0.92 5.48 16.86
N LEU A 384 -1.39 4.59 17.73
CA LEU A 384 -0.58 3.83 18.66
C LEU A 384 -0.21 2.50 18.01
N ALA A 385 1.09 2.26 17.81
CA ALA A 385 1.62 1.00 17.33
C ALA A 385 2.14 0.16 18.51
N ALA A 386 1.91 -1.14 18.48
CA ALA A 386 2.36 -2.10 19.48
C ALA A 386 2.95 -3.34 18.81
N PRO A 387 3.83 -4.12 19.49
CA PRO A 387 4.45 -5.31 18.93
C PRO A 387 3.44 -6.45 18.70
N ASP A 388 2.34 -6.46 19.46
CA ASP A 388 1.32 -7.51 19.38
C ASP A 388 -0.09 -7.02 19.71
N ALA A 389 -1.08 -7.84 19.34
CA ALA A 389 -2.49 -7.55 19.57
C ALA A 389 -2.89 -7.60 21.06
N ALA A 390 -2.19 -8.35 21.89
CA ALA A 390 -2.49 -8.47 23.32
C ALA A 390 -2.17 -7.16 24.04
N THR A 391 -1.09 -6.49 23.67
CA THR A 391 -0.73 -5.15 24.14
C THR A 391 -1.83 -4.15 23.80
N ILE A 392 -2.32 -4.14 22.55
CA ILE A 392 -3.45 -3.28 22.16
C ILE A 392 -4.70 -3.61 22.98
N GLY A 393 -5.05 -4.89 23.11
CA GLY A 393 -6.23 -5.33 23.88
C GLY A 393 -6.18 -4.91 25.35
N THR A 394 -4.98 -4.88 25.95
CA THR A 394 -4.77 -4.43 27.33
C THR A 394 -4.98 -2.93 27.50
N TRP A 395 -4.52 -2.12 26.53
CA TRP A 395 -4.49 -0.67 26.65
C TRP A 395 -5.71 0.02 26.04
N ARG A 396 -6.40 -0.59 25.09
CA ARG A 396 -7.60 -0.01 24.44
C ARG A 396 -8.64 0.51 25.44
N PRO A 397 -9.06 -0.23 26.48
CA PRO A 397 -10.05 0.29 27.41
C PRO A 397 -9.59 1.53 28.19
N ARG A 398 -8.27 1.66 28.43
CA ARG A 398 -7.70 2.83 29.09
C ARG A 398 -7.68 4.05 28.16
N TRP A 399 -7.40 3.85 26.88
CA TRP A 399 -7.49 4.89 25.85
C TRP A 399 -8.95 5.36 25.69
N GLU A 400 -9.89 4.44 25.62
CA GLU A 400 -11.33 4.76 25.57
C GLU A 400 -11.78 5.54 26.81
N ALA A 401 -11.32 5.17 28.00
CA ALA A 401 -11.61 5.91 29.24
C ALA A 401 -10.97 7.30 29.28
N LEU A 402 -9.73 7.46 28.81
CA LEU A 402 -9.04 8.75 28.72
C LEU A 402 -9.78 9.73 27.80
N LEU A 403 -10.15 9.26 26.62
CA LEU A 403 -10.69 10.09 25.55
C LEU A 403 -12.18 10.36 25.74
N GLY A 404 -12.92 9.41 26.30
CA GLY A 404 -14.37 9.52 26.53
C GLY A 404 -15.12 9.88 25.26
N SER A 405 -15.94 10.94 25.33
CA SER A 405 -16.70 11.44 24.16
C SER A 405 -15.92 12.44 23.29
N ARG A 406 -14.64 12.72 23.60
CA ARG A 406 -13.83 13.73 22.89
C ARG A 406 -13.17 13.20 21.63
N ALA A 407 -12.98 11.89 21.53
CA ALA A 407 -12.44 11.21 20.36
C ALA A 407 -12.98 9.78 20.25
N SER A 408 -12.92 9.22 19.06
CA SER A 408 -13.26 7.83 18.78
C SER A 408 -12.01 6.96 18.76
N VAL A 409 -12.10 5.73 19.26
CA VAL A 409 -11.02 4.75 19.22
C VAL A 409 -11.43 3.60 18.32
N THR A 410 -10.63 3.32 17.29
CA THR A 410 -10.89 2.24 16.34
C THR A 410 -9.66 1.38 16.11
N GLN A 411 -9.84 0.22 15.51
CA GLN A 411 -8.78 -0.74 15.26
C GLN A 411 -8.98 -1.40 13.89
N ALA A 412 -8.16 -1.02 12.92
CA ALA A 412 -8.14 -1.63 11.59
C ALA A 412 -7.13 -2.79 11.51
N VAL A 413 -6.02 -2.69 12.24
CA VAL A 413 -4.95 -3.70 12.30
C VAL A 413 -4.78 -4.18 13.74
N PRO A 414 -4.62 -5.49 14.00
CA PRO A 414 -4.54 -6.03 15.37
C PRO A 414 -3.47 -5.39 16.27
N THR A 415 -2.37 -4.91 15.70
CA THR A 415 -1.25 -4.27 16.40
C THR A 415 -1.31 -2.74 16.44
N MET A 416 -2.40 -2.14 16.00
CA MET A 416 -2.55 -0.68 15.90
C MET A 416 -3.87 -0.22 16.48
N LEU A 417 -3.83 0.89 17.23
CA LEU A 417 -5.00 1.59 17.73
C LEU A 417 -5.03 2.98 17.13
N GLU A 418 -6.14 3.35 16.52
CA GLU A 418 -6.33 4.65 15.91
C GLU A 418 -7.27 5.51 16.76
N VAL A 419 -6.90 6.77 16.96
CA VAL A 419 -7.72 7.79 17.62
C VAL A 419 -8.17 8.80 16.57
N LEU A 420 -9.47 8.95 16.41
CA LEU A 420 -10.10 9.77 15.39
C LEU A 420 -10.97 10.86 16.02
N PRO A 421 -11.16 12.01 15.37
CA PRO A 421 -12.17 12.99 15.75
C PRO A 421 -13.57 12.37 15.80
N VAL A 422 -14.38 12.78 16.76
CA VAL A 422 -15.75 12.28 16.93
C VAL A 422 -16.61 12.58 15.70
N GLY A 423 -17.41 11.59 15.28
CA GLY A 423 -18.37 11.74 14.20
C GLY A 423 -17.75 11.69 12.79
N HIS A 424 -16.47 11.36 12.70
CA HIS A 424 -15.78 11.22 11.42
C HIS A 424 -15.18 9.81 11.32
N ASP A 425 -15.48 9.15 10.21
CA ASP A 425 -15.00 7.81 9.88
C ASP A 425 -14.92 7.63 8.36
N LYS A 426 -14.55 6.46 7.91
CA LYS A 426 -14.47 6.13 6.48
C LYS A 426 -15.82 6.31 5.77
N THR A 427 -16.92 6.08 6.47
CA THR A 427 -18.28 6.21 5.92
C THR A 427 -18.61 7.67 5.60
N THR A 428 -18.38 8.57 6.54
CA THR A 428 -18.65 10.00 6.36
C THR A 428 -17.81 10.59 5.23
N GLY A 429 -16.54 10.19 5.13
CA GLY A 429 -15.67 10.57 4.01
C GLY A 429 -16.16 10.03 2.66
N PHE A 430 -16.60 8.78 2.63
CA PHE A 430 -17.18 8.15 1.44
C PHE A 430 -18.46 8.86 0.98
N GLU A 431 -19.38 9.16 1.89
CA GLU A 431 -20.63 9.84 1.57
C GLU A 431 -20.40 11.27 1.04
N ALA A 432 -19.45 11.99 1.63
CA ALA A 432 -19.03 13.31 1.15
C ALA A 432 -18.48 13.22 -0.29
N LEU A 433 -17.61 12.24 -0.58
CA LEU A 433 -17.08 12.02 -1.92
C LEU A 433 -18.17 11.63 -2.92
N ALA A 434 -19.00 10.64 -2.59
CA ALA A 434 -20.07 10.15 -3.48
C ALA A 434 -21.08 11.26 -3.79
N SER A 435 -21.46 12.06 -2.81
CA SER A 435 -22.32 13.24 -2.98
C SER A 435 -21.70 14.30 -3.90
N ARG A 436 -20.39 14.53 -3.77
CA ARG A 436 -19.65 15.46 -4.65
C ARG A 436 -19.61 14.96 -6.09
N LEU A 437 -19.27 13.67 -6.28
CA LEU A 437 -19.23 13.03 -7.60
C LEU A 437 -20.60 13.07 -8.30
N ALA A 438 -21.67 12.80 -7.56
CA ALA A 438 -23.02 12.86 -8.07
C ALA A 438 -23.39 14.26 -8.57
N ARG A 439 -23.12 15.30 -7.76
CA ARG A 439 -23.38 16.70 -8.15
C ARG A 439 -22.63 17.12 -9.39
N GLU A 440 -21.32 16.87 -9.46
CA GLU A 440 -20.50 17.23 -10.62
C GLU A 440 -20.92 16.52 -11.90
N SER A 441 -21.55 15.34 -11.77
CA SER A 441 -21.97 14.51 -12.89
C SER A 441 -23.44 14.72 -13.29
N GLY A 442 -24.19 15.56 -12.57
CA GLY A 442 -25.64 15.68 -12.77
C GLY A 442 -26.39 14.40 -12.45
N LEU A 443 -25.91 13.62 -11.49
CA LEU A 443 -26.53 12.37 -11.02
C LEU A 443 -27.02 12.55 -9.58
N ALA A 444 -27.84 11.61 -9.08
CA ALA A 444 -28.27 11.58 -7.69
C ALA A 444 -27.50 10.50 -6.92
N PHE A 445 -26.95 10.82 -5.75
CA PHE A 445 -26.48 9.85 -4.78
C PHE A 445 -27.50 9.72 -3.66
N ARG A 446 -27.86 8.47 -3.33
CA ARG A 446 -28.66 8.13 -2.14
C ARG A 446 -27.86 7.12 -1.35
N SER A 447 -27.59 7.43 -0.09
CA SER A 447 -26.97 6.46 0.82
C SER A 447 -27.92 5.28 1.05
N GLY A 448 -27.40 4.05 1.00
CA GLY A 448 -28.18 2.84 1.32
C GLY A 448 -28.71 2.84 2.77
N ALA A 449 -28.11 3.67 3.64
CA ALA A 449 -28.59 3.88 5.01
C ALA A 449 -29.94 4.63 5.08
N GLU A 450 -30.37 5.32 4.03
CA GLU A 450 -31.60 6.12 3.99
C GLU A 450 -32.91 5.30 3.80
N THR A 451 -32.85 3.99 3.79
CA THR A 451 -34.05 3.14 3.65
C THR A 451 -34.87 2.99 4.94
N SER A 452 -34.41 3.56 6.07
CA SER A 452 -35.18 3.69 7.31
C SER A 452 -35.72 5.12 7.48
N ASP A 453 -36.93 5.29 7.98
CA ASP A 453 -37.63 6.58 8.12
C ASP A 453 -36.89 7.64 8.96
N ASP A 454 -35.80 7.27 9.66
CA ASP A 454 -34.94 8.14 10.46
C ASP A 454 -33.85 8.87 9.64
N ALA A 455 -33.63 8.52 8.37
CA ALA A 455 -32.46 8.95 7.60
C ALA A 455 -32.62 10.33 6.94
N ARG A 456 -33.80 10.96 6.96
CA ARG A 456 -33.98 12.34 6.43
C ARG A 456 -33.19 13.40 7.21
N ALA A 457 -32.82 13.11 8.45
CA ALA A 457 -32.04 14.02 9.30
C ALA A 457 -30.54 13.96 9.00
N VAL A 458 -30.02 12.80 8.56
CA VAL A 458 -28.57 12.55 8.41
C VAL A 458 -27.99 13.23 7.17
N SER A 459 -28.75 13.34 6.08
CA SER A 459 -28.28 13.96 4.82
C SER A 459 -27.96 15.45 4.96
N ASN A 460 -28.74 16.18 5.75
CA ASN A 460 -28.47 17.60 6.02
C ASN A 460 -27.34 17.80 7.04
N ASP A 461 -27.18 16.89 8.01
CA ASP A 461 -26.19 16.96 9.05
C ASP A 461 -24.74 16.73 8.53
N VAL A 462 -24.57 15.89 7.50
CA VAL A 462 -23.25 15.70 6.84
C VAL A 462 -22.78 16.98 6.16
N PHE A 463 -23.69 17.75 5.54
CA PHE A 463 -23.34 19.02 4.90
C PHE A 463 -23.03 20.14 5.90
N GLU A 464 -23.75 20.19 7.02
CA GLU A 464 -23.48 21.16 8.09
C GLU A 464 -22.13 20.89 8.77
N ARG A 465 -21.74 19.62 8.94
CA ARG A 465 -20.44 19.23 9.52
C ARG A 465 -19.24 19.65 8.68
N PHE A 466 -19.39 19.73 7.35
CA PHE A 466 -18.31 20.18 6.44
C PHE A 466 -18.38 21.67 6.09
N GLY A 467 -19.14 22.49 6.83
CA GLY A 467 -19.03 23.95 6.88
C GLY A 467 -19.53 24.73 5.65
N ARG A 468 -20.42 24.17 4.82
CA ARG A 468 -21.05 24.94 3.73
C ARG A 468 -22.55 25.06 3.94
N LYS A 469 -23.03 26.28 4.24
CA LYS A 469 -24.44 26.64 4.09
C LYS A 469 -24.81 26.57 2.60
N GLU A 470 -25.90 25.85 2.28
CA GLU A 470 -26.51 25.90 0.94
C GLU A 470 -26.82 27.34 0.56
N THR A 471 -26.27 27.81 -0.55
CA THR A 471 -26.79 29.01 -1.23
C THR A 471 -28.10 28.63 -1.91
N ASP A 472 -29.07 29.56 -1.93
CA ASP A 472 -30.49 29.43 -2.40
C ASP A 472 -30.72 28.81 -3.79
N ALA A 473 -29.68 28.44 -4.53
CA ALA A 473 -29.80 27.81 -5.86
C ALA A 473 -30.37 26.39 -5.85
N SER A 474 -30.45 25.72 -4.70
CA SER A 474 -30.97 24.34 -4.60
C SER A 474 -32.50 24.27 -4.55
N ASN A 475 -33.21 25.38 -4.36
CA ASN A 475 -34.66 25.41 -4.25
C ASN A 475 -35.40 25.50 -5.63
N GLU A 476 -34.70 25.91 -6.69
CA GLU A 476 -35.31 26.03 -8.04
C GLU A 476 -35.38 24.69 -8.80
N LEU A 477 -34.69 23.63 -8.33
CA LEU A 477 -34.62 22.33 -9.02
C LEU A 477 -35.71 21.32 -8.63
N ARG A 478 -36.67 21.68 -7.79
CA ARG A 478 -37.77 20.77 -7.35
C ARG A 478 -38.81 20.41 -8.41
N GLY A 479 -38.65 20.85 -9.68
CA GLY A 479 -39.58 20.57 -10.79
C GLY A 479 -39.02 19.75 -11.95
N SER A 480 -37.75 19.32 -11.92
CA SER A 480 -37.14 18.55 -13.00
C SER A 480 -37.26 17.04 -12.79
N ALA A 481 -37.27 16.25 -13.87
CA ALA A 481 -37.29 14.79 -13.85
C ALA A 481 -36.20 14.25 -12.87
N PRO A 482 -36.48 13.13 -12.16
CA PRO A 482 -35.53 12.61 -11.18
C PRO A 482 -34.18 12.32 -11.85
N PHE A 483 -33.11 12.88 -11.30
CA PHE A 483 -31.75 12.60 -11.76
C PHE A 483 -31.50 11.09 -11.74
N ALA A 484 -30.80 10.58 -12.77
CA ALA A 484 -30.39 9.19 -12.79
C ALA A 484 -29.44 8.88 -11.59
N PRO A 485 -29.56 7.71 -10.94
CA PRO A 485 -28.75 7.41 -9.78
C PRO A 485 -27.27 7.20 -10.17
N LEU A 486 -26.38 7.71 -9.33
CA LEU A 486 -24.96 7.35 -9.34
C LEU A 486 -24.82 5.90 -8.83
N ARG A 487 -24.29 5.02 -9.66
CA ARG A 487 -24.12 3.59 -9.32
C ARG A 487 -22.74 3.41 -8.72
N VAL A 488 -22.69 3.21 -7.41
CA VAL A 488 -21.44 3.01 -6.65
C VAL A 488 -21.35 1.57 -6.18
N VAL A 489 -20.22 0.93 -6.44
CA VAL A 489 -19.83 -0.35 -5.84
C VAL A 489 -18.71 -0.08 -4.85
N ALA A 490 -18.87 -0.52 -3.58
CA ALA A 490 -17.84 -0.44 -2.56
C ALA A 490 -17.36 -1.84 -2.18
N VAL A 491 -16.04 -2.00 -1.97
CA VAL A 491 -15.41 -3.29 -1.60
C VAL A 491 -14.53 -3.09 -0.38
N GLY A 492 -14.66 -3.96 0.64
CA GLY A 492 -13.93 -3.86 1.89
C GLY A 492 -13.89 -5.17 2.68
N ASP A 493 -13.11 -5.20 3.77
CA ASP A 493 -12.98 -6.36 4.66
C ASP A 493 -12.92 -6.01 6.15
N GLY A 494 -12.47 -4.80 6.52
CA GLY A 494 -12.32 -4.34 7.88
C GLY A 494 -13.64 -3.87 8.52
N GLU A 495 -13.68 -3.80 9.85
CA GLU A 495 -14.83 -3.27 10.59
C GLU A 495 -15.15 -1.81 10.19
N ASN A 496 -14.11 -1.02 9.91
CA ASN A 496 -14.20 0.36 9.43
C ASN A 496 -14.82 0.51 8.03
N ASP A 497 -14.98 -0.59 7.28
CA ASP A 497 -15.63 -0.60 5.96
C ASP A 497 -17.15 -0.82 6.05
N ALA A 498 -17.64 -1.38 7.16
CA ALA A 498 -19.02 -1.80 7.29
C ALA A 498 -20.03 -0.68 7.00
N GLY A 499 -19.75 0.55 7.44
CA GLY A 499 -20.59 1.71 7.14
C GLY A 499 -20.55 2.10 5.67
N MET A 500 -19.37 2.14 5.07
CA MET A 500 -19.15 2.44 3.65
C MET A 500 -19.90 1.42 2.75
N LEU A 501 -19.83 0.13 3.08
CA LEU A 501 -20.54 -0.91 2.30
C LEU A 501 -22.05 -0.74 2.38
N ARG A 502 -22.61 -0.40 3.56
CA ARG A 502 -24.05 -0.10 3.71
C ARG A 502 -24.49 1.14 2.93
N ALA A 503 -23.63 2.16 2.90
CA ALA A 503 -23.95 3.42 2.22
C ALA A 503 -23.80 3.34 0.69
N ALA A 504 -23.09 2.37 0.17
CA ALA A 504 -22.91 2.16 -1.26
C ALA A 504 -24.19 1.63 -1.93
N GLY A 505 -24.29 1.79 -3.25
CA GLY A 505 -25.37 1.19 -4.04
C GLY A 505 -25.27 -0.34 -4.11
N VAL A 506 -24.03 -0.87 -4.06
CA VAL A 506 -23.73 -2.29 -3.87
C VAL A 506 -22.50 -2.39 -2.98
N GLY A 507 -22.67 -2.92 -1.78
CA GLY A 507 -21.61 -3.22 -0.84
C GLY A 507 -21.14 -4.67 -0.98
N VAL A 508 -19.82 -4.88 -1.14
CA VAL A 508 -19.21 -6.20 -1.31
C VAL A 508 -18.14 -6.43 -0.26
N ALA A 509 -18.34 -7.42 0.59
CA ALA A 509 -17.32 -7.89 1.53
C ALA A 509 -16.48 -9.00 0.89
N LEU A 510 -15.18 -9.05 1.19
CA LEU A 510 -14.34 -10.17 0.78
C LEU A 510 -14.56 -11.39 1.70
N ALA A 511 -14.17 -12.57 1.23
CA ALA A 511 -14.27 -13.81 2.03
C ALA A 511 -13.49 -13.74 3.35
N ASN A 512 -12.37 -13.00 3.40
CA ASN A 512 -11.57 -12.74 4.60
C ASN A 512 -12.14 -11.64 5.50
N ALA A 513 -13.21 -10.96 5.10
CA ALA A 513 -13.78 -9.86 5.87
C ALA A 513 -14.25 -10.31 7.27
N CYS A 514 -14.21 -9.39 8.22
CA CYS A 514 -14.75 -9.62 9.55
C CYS A 514 -16.28 -9.79 9.50
N GLU A 515 -16.85 -10.42 10.52
CA GLU A 515 -18.29 -10.72 10.55
C GLU A 515 -19.19 -9.48 10.54
N ALA A 516 -18.72 -8.36 11.11
CA ALA A 516 -19.46 -7.10 11.08
C ALA A 516 -19.59 -6.58 9.62
N THR A 517 -18.50 -6.64 8.86
CA THR A 517 -18.42 -6.19 7.47
C THR A 517 -19.21 -7.13 6.53
N LYS A 518 -19.14 -8.45 6.74
CA LYS A 518 -19.96 -9.41 6.00
C LYS A 518 -21.47 -9.18 6.21
N ARG A 519 -21.88 -8.86 7.43
CA ARG A 519 -23.31 -8.53 7.73
C ARG A 519 -23.74 -7.19 7.15
N ALA A 520 -22.82 -6.28 6.92
CA ALA A 520 -23.11 -4.96 6.36
C ALA A 520 -23.19 -4.95 4.83
N ALA A 521 -22.61 -5.98 4.19
CA ALA A 521 -22.51 -6.07 2.75
C ALA A 521 -23.74 -6.72 2.11
N ASP A 522 -24.08 -6.32 0.88
CA ASP A 522 -25.08 -6.98 0.04
C ASP A 522 -24.58 -8.34 -0.47
N HIS A 523 -23.27 -8.46 -0.65
CA HIS A 523 -22.63 -9.65 -1.18
C HIS A 523 -21.30 -9.94 -0.48
N VAL A 524 -20.98 -11.24 -0.36
CA VAL A 524 -19.68 -11.73 0.08
C VAL A 524 -19.03 -12.49 -1.07
N THR A 525 -17.77 -12.19 -1.40
CA THR A 525 -17.03 -12.92 -2.43
C THR A 525 -16.67 -14.33 -1.97
N ALA A 526 -16.49 -15.25 -2.90
CA ALA A 526 -15.96 -16.58 -2.60
C ALA A 526 -14.43 -16.55 -2.34
N ALA A 527 -13.75 -15.57 -2.92
CA ALA A 527 -12.31 -15.42 -2.82
C ALA A 527 -11.93 -14.36 -1.76
N THR A 528 -10.77 -14.59 -1.11
CA THR A 528 -10.13 -13.64 -0.20
C THR A 528 -9.31 -12.61 -1.00
N ASN A 529 -8.73 -11.60 -0.32
CA ASN A 529 -7.73 -10.71 -0.92
C ASN A 529 -6.53 -11.49 -1.50
N GLU A 530 -6.09 -12.56 -0.86
CA GLU A 530 -5.02 -13.46 -1.34
C GLU A 530 -5.38 -14.23 -2.62
N ARG A 531 -6.66 -14.34 -2.94
CA ARG A 531 -7.20 -15.14 -4.05
C ARG A 531 -8.03 -14.32 -5.03
N ASP A 532 -7.65 -13.05 -5.20
CA ASP A 532 -8.27 -12.14 -6.19
C ASP A 532 -9.74 -11.80 -5.93
N GLY A 533 -10.17 -11.69 -4.68
CA GLY A 533 -11.55 -11.38 -4.31
C GLY A 533 -12.05 -10.07 -4.90
N VAL A 534 -11.21 -9.03 -4.98
CA VAL A 534 -11.55 -7.76 -5.64
C VAL A 534 -11.80 -7.97 -7.14
N ALA A 535 -11.02 -8.80 -7.82
CA ALA A 535 -11.26 -9.10 -9.23
C ALA A 535 -12.56 -9.88 -9.45
N GLU A 536 -12.97 -10.74 -8.50
CA GLU A 536 -14.30 -11.37 -8.49
C GLU A 536 -15.40 -10.32 -8.37
N ALA A 537 -15.31 -9.40 -7.40
CA ALA A 537 -16.25 -8.32 -7.20
C ALA A 537 -16.40 -7.43 -8.46
N ILE A 538 -15.27 -7.03 -9.05
CA ILE A 538 -15.25 -6.21 -10.28
C ILE A 538 -15.97 -6.93 -11.42
N ARG A 539 -15.66 -8.20 -11.69
CA ARG A 539 -16.31 -8.95 -12.79
C ARG A 539 -17.82 -9.09 -12.59
N LYS A 540 -18.27 -9.25 -11.34
CA LYS A 540 -19.68 -9.53 -11.04
C LYS A 540 -20.52 -8.27 -10.95
N PHE A 541 -20.00 -7.19 -10.40
CA PHE A 541 -20.81 -6.01 -10.03
C PHE A 541 -20.42 -4.72 -10.77
N VAL A 542 -19.26 -4.66 -11.43
CA VAL A 542 -18.75 -3.44 -12.07
C VAL A 542 -18.77 -3.56 -13.59
N LEU A 543 -18.31 -4.66 -14.15
CA LEU A 543 -18.21 -4.94 -15.59
C LEU A 543 -19.45 -5.65 -16.12
#